data_6ade52de75214e8abf1febbc550a24b7
#
_entry.id   6ade52de75214e8abf1febbc550a24b7
#
_cell.length_a   1.000
_cell.length_b   1.000
_cell.length_c   1.000
_cell.angle_alpha   90.00
_cell.angle_beta   90.00
_cell.angle_gamma   90.00
#
_symmetry.space_group_name_H-M   'P 1'
#
loop_
_entity.id
_entity.type
_entity.pdbx_description
1 polymer ?
#
loop_
_entity_poly.entity_id
_entity_poly.type
_entity_poly.pdbx_seq_one_letter_code
_entity_poly.pdbx_strand_id
1 'polypeptide(L)'
;MKQEIQRKLSPLKAPLKSPGLKKNLKRNVDVEVYAFNAGLVKTETQYLLKDTRVGAPMDFPVPFLIISHGEEWIAFDTGCNAEAASDPAGYWGEEIVKAYLPVIGPGQEFQQAIKILGLKPAGLKAAVISHGHLDHAGAIEDFAGTNVPVYFQKAELAEIRKIVVSQQTGTAYIPGDFKHLKELNVREIEGLFDIFGDKSVIAFPTPGHTPGHQSLYVRPTGGNAFIYTADALYTLENMKKSIPLGLAADLPAVMQNINWFKLEDLTGVIIVPSHDPEYWAKHAWAPAKLVP
;
A
#
# COMPACT_ATOMS: atom_id res chain seq x y z
N MET A 1 23.05 14.71 17.73
CA MET A 1 22.43 14.37 16.45
C MET A 1 20.96 13.98 16.57
N LYS A 2 20.55 12.93 17.36
CA LYS A 2 19.12 12.59 17.58
C LYS A 2 18.28 13.74 18.16
N GLN A 3 18.78 14.48 19.13
CA GLN A 3 18.08 15.61 19.77
C GLN A 3 18.00 16.87 18.87
N GLU A 4 18.95 17.04 17.98
CA GLU A 4 19.01 18.18 17.07
C GLU A 4 18.07 18.02 15.86
N ILE A 5 17.86 16.78 15.42
CA ILE A 5 16.86 16.43 14.41
C ILE A 5 15.45 16.65 14.98
N GLN A 6 15.18 16.26 16.23
CA GLN A 6 13.87 16.51 16.88
C GLN A 6 13.56 17.98 17.06
N ARG A 7 14.56 18.87 17.27
CA ARG A 7 14.34 20.32 17.41
C ARG A 7 14.01 21.05 16.11
N LYS A 8 14.45 20.53 14.96
CA LYS A 8 14.17 21.13 13.64
C LYS A 8 12.79 20.75 13.06
N LEU A 9 12.06 19.83 13.70
CA LEU A 9 10.77 19.29 13.25
C LEU A 9 9.55 19.91 13.97
N SER A 10 9.63 21.13 14.49
CA SER A 10 8.50 21.83 15.12
C SER A 10 8.10 23.08 14.32
N PRO A 11 6.78 23.45 14.14
CA PRO A 11 5.59 22.84 14.72
C PRO A 11 4.54 22.45 13.65
N LEU A 12 4.63 21.30 13.11
CA LEU A 12 3.52 20.68 12.37
C LEU A 12 2.97 19.55 13.26
N LYS A 13 1.66 19.33 13.27
CA LYS A 13 0.95 18.37 14.14
C LYS A 13 1.82 17.17 14.49
N ALA A 14 1.99 16.89 15.78
CA ALA A 14 2.96 15.92 16.29
C ALA A 14 3.08 14.67 15.41
N PRO A 15 4.31 14.22 15.07
CA PRO A 15 4.50 12.98 14.32
C PRO A 15 3.75 11.88 15.06
N LEU A 16 3.11 10.97 14.31
CA LEU A 16 2.50 9.78 14.87
C LEU A 16 3.50 9.17 15.86
N LYS A 17 3.15 9.13 17.14
CA LYS A 17 3.98 8.38 18.10
C LYS A 17 3.97 6.94 17.58
N SER A 18 5.16 6.38 17.32
CA SER A 18 5.29 4.95 17.04
C SER A 18 4.34 4.22 17.97
N PRO A 19 3.49 3.29 17.49
CA PRO A 19 2.64 2.51 18.37
C PRO A 19 3.56 1.92 19.43
N GLY A 20 3.51 2.39 20.68
CA GLY A 20 4.49 2.14 21.76
C GLY A 20 4.71 0.65 22.01
N LEU A 21 5.63 0.06 21.26
CA LEU A 21 5.80 -1.37 21.08
C LEU A 21 6.71 -1.93 22.17
N LYS A 22 6.08 -2.44 23.23
CA LYS A 22 6.78 -3.29 24.18
C LYS A 22 7.17 -4.60 23.48
N LYS A 23 8.45 -4.92 23.46
CA LYS A 23 9.10 -6.05 22.78
C LYS A 23 8.59 -7.46 23.12
N ASN A 24 7.74 -7.68 24.12
CA ASN A 24 7.38 -9.01 24.61
C ASN A 24 5.89 -9.10 25.02
N LEU A 25 4.98 -9.09 24.05
CA LEU A 25 3.67 -9.68 24.26
C LEU A 25 3.74 -11.13 23.76
N LYS A 26 3.57 -12.12 24.65
CA LYS A 26 3.33 -13.51 24.22
C LYS A 26 2.03 -13.50 23.40
N ARG A 27 2.12 -13.93 22.15
CA ARG A 27 0.96 -14.14 21.30
C ARG A 27 0.55 -15.59 21.37
N ASN A 28 -0.77 -15.81 21.35
CA ASN A 28 -1.35 -17.15 21.22
C ASN A 28 -1.73 -17.44 19.76
N VAL A 29 -1.48 -16.52 18.83
CA VAL A 29 -1.92 -16.64 17.44
C VAL A 29 -0.76 -16.31 16.51
N ASP A 30 -0.55 -17.14 15.49
CA ASP A 30 0.49 -16.92 14.48
C ASP A 30 0.05 -15.85 13.47
N VAL A 31 0.99 -14.93 13.17
CA VAL A 31 0.85 -13.90 12.15
C VAL A 31 1.85 -14.16 11.05
N GLU A 32 1.36 -14.42 9.86
CA GLU A 32 2.16 -14.70 8.68
C GLU A 32 1.81 -13.69 7.58
N VAL A 33 2.80 -13.34 6.77
CA VAL A 33 2.63 -12.37 5.70
C VAL A 33 3.05 -12.99 4.38
N TYR A 34 2.26 -12.76 3.35
CA TYR A 34 2.50 -13.21 2.00
C TYR A 34 2.39 -12.01 1.06
N ALA A 35 3.43 -11.77 0.29
CA ALA A 35 3.41 -10.74 -0.75
C ALA A 35 3.06 -11.38 -2.09
N PHE A 36 2.14 -10.76 -2.82
CA PHE A 36 1.79 -11.13 -4.18
C PHE A 36 2.21 -10.04 -5.13
N ASN A 37 2.62 -10.43 -6.33
CA ASN A 37 2.92 -9.51 -7.41
C ASN A 37 1.75 -9.49 -8.40
N ALA A 38 0.98 -8.40 -8.38
CA ALA A 38 -0.15 -8.19 -9.30
C ALA A 38 0.26 -7.74 -10.71
N GLY A 39 1.54 -7.79 -11.03
CA GLY A 39 2.08 -7.40 -12.31
C GLY A 39 3.26 -6.43 -12.20
N LEU A 40 3.64 -5.88 -13.35
CA LEU A 40 4.63 -4.82 -13.46
C LEU A 40 3.97 -3.58 -14.04
N VAL A 41 4.47 -2.41 -13.68
CA VAL A 41 4.19 -1.17 -14.41
C VAL A 41 5.48 -0.67 -15.02
N LYS A 42 5.47 -0.46 -16.34
CA LYS A 42 6.56 0.17 -17.08
C LYS A 42 6.40 1.68 -16.99
N THR A 43 7.46 2.35 -16.59
CA THR A 43 7.45 3.81 -16.40
C THR A 43 8.85 4.40 -16.56
N GLU A 44 9.03 5.64 -16.16
CA GLU A 44 10.32 6.31 -16.09
C GLU A 44 10.69 6.63 -14.63
N THR A 45 11.99 6.63 -14.35
CA THR A 45 12.52 6.83 -12.98
C THR A 45 12.01 8.08 -12.29
N GLN A 46 11.79 9.16 -13.02
CA GLN A 46 11.31 10.44 -12.48
C GLN A 46 9.92 10.34 -11.82
N TYR A 47 9.12 9.35 -12.21
CA TYR A 47 7.79 9.14 -11.61
C TYR A 47 7.86 8.44 -10.25
N LEU A 48 8.97 7.74 -9.96
CA LEU A 48 9.23 7.17 -8.64
C LEU A 48 10.14 8.05 -7.80
N LEU A 49 11.17 8.59 -8.42
CA LEU A 49 12.23 9.39 -7.79
C LEU A 49 12.20 10.79 -8.46
N LYS A 50 11.47 11.70 -7.84
CA LYS A 50 11.17 13.03 -8.40
C LYS A 50 12.43 13.72 -8.93
N ASP A 51 12.32 14.22 -10.17
CA ASP A 51 13.34 15.02 -10.84
C ASP A 51 14.71 14.30 -10.98
N THR A 52 14.72 12.96 -10.93
CA THR A 52 15.95 12.18 -11.11
C THR A 52 15.88 11.32 -12.38
N ARG A 53 17.00 11.15 -13.06
CA ARG A 53 17.15 10.26 -14.23
C ARG A 53 15.97 10.38 -15.21
N VAL A 54 15.60 11.62 -15.56
CA VAL A 54 14.46 11.94 -16.43
C VAL A 54 14.56 11.18 -17.75
N GLY A 55 13.49 10.50 -18.15
CA GLY A 55 13.41 9.69 -19.35
C GLY A 55 14.07 8.29 -19.24
N ALA A 56 14.72 7.98 -18.12
CA ALA A 56 15.30 6.65 -17.92
C ALA A 56 14.21 5.62 -17.58
N PRO A 57 14.11 4.49 -18.32
CA PRO A 57 13.13 3.46 -18.01
C PRO A 57 13.28 2.89 -16.59
N MET A 58 12.17 2.59 -15.97
CA MET A 58 12.11 1.91 -14.67
C MET A 58 10.83 1.10 -14.57
N ASP A 59 10.96 -0.22 -14.62
CA ASP A 59 9.84 -1.12 -14.39
C ASP A 59 9.74 -1.42 -12.89
N PHE A 60 8.53 -1.39 -12.34
CA PHE A 60 8.33 -1.69 -10.93
C PHE A 60 7.23 -2.72 -10.70
N PRO A 61 7.36 -3.60 -9.69
CA PRO A 61 6.34 -4.56 -9.32
C PRO A 61 5.17 -3.88 -8.60
N VAL A 62 4.00 -4.51 -8.67
CA VAL A 62 2.78 -4.09 -8.00
C VAL A 62 2.47 -5.08 -6.86
N PRO A 63 2.99 -4.88 -5.65
CA PRO A 63 2.74 -5.78 -4.54
C PRO A 63 1.41 -5.47 -3.84
N PHE A 64 0.72 -6.53 -3.41
CA PHE A 64 -0.27 -6.47 -2.35
C PHE A 64 0.01 -7.56 -1.31
N LEU A 65 -0.52 -7.42 -0.10
CA LEU A 65 -0.22 -8.35 0.98
C LEU A 65 -1.47 -9.11 1.42
N ILE A 66 -1.29 -10.41 1.68
CA ILE A 66 -2.23 -11.20 2.47
C ILE A 66 -1.59 -11.48 3.82
N ILE A 67 -2.28 -11.15 4.89
CA ILE A 67 -1.82 -11.37 6.25
C ILE A 67 -2.76 -12.34 6.96
N SER A 68 -2.25 -13.49 7.37
CA SER A 68 -2.99 -14.44 8.19
C SER A 68 -2.77 -14.17 9.69
N HIS A 69 -3.79 -14.40 10.48
CA HIS A 69 -3.79 -14.32 11.94
C HIS A 69 -4.59 -15.51 12.47
N GLY A 70 -3.92 -16.64 12.61
CA GLY A 70 -4.57 -17.91 12.86
C GLY A 70 -5.47 -18.33 11.70
N GLU A 71 -6.76 -18.50 11.96
CA GLU A 71 -7.74 -18.85 10.93
C GLU A 71 -8.33 -17.65 10.19
N GLU A 72 -8.17 -16.44 10.74
CA GLU A 72 -8.56 -15.20 10.08
C GLU A 72 -7.45 -14.69 9.16
N TRP A 73 -7.82 -13.93 8.15
CA TRP A 73 -6.87 -13.25 7.27
C TRP A 73 -7.43 -11.96 6.73
N ILE A 74 -6.55 -11.08 6.30
CA ILE A 74 -6.89 -9.81 5.63
C ILE A 74 -6.14 -9.68 4.31
N ALA A 75 -6.70 -8.88 3.42
CA ALA A 75 -5.96 -8.30 2.31
C ALA A 75 -5.55 -6.87 2.64
N PHE A 76 -4.32 -6.49 2.30
CA PHE A 76 -3.87 -5.10 2.26
C PHE A 76 -3.54 -4.76 0.82
N ASP A 77 -4.37 -3.92 0.20
CA ASP A 77 -4.47 -3.65 -1.22
C ASP A 77 -4.94 -4.87 -2.05
N THR A 78 -5.20 -4.65 -3.34
CA THR A 78 -5.76 -5.65 -4.25
C THR A 78 -5.05 -5.73 -5.61
N GLY A 79 -4.05 -4.87 -5.83
CA GLY A 79 -3.36 -4.79 -7.12
C GLY A 79 -4.18 -4.09 -8.20
N CYS A 80 -3.86 -4.36 -9.46
CA CYS A 80 -4.53 -3.79 -10.62
C CYS A 80 -5.83 -4.50 -10.97
N ASN A 81 -6.73 -3.80 -11.66
CA ASN A 81 -7.91 -4.40 -12.27
C ASN A 81 -7.52 -5.31 -13.44
N ALA A 82 -8.18 -6.47 -13.54
CA ALA A 82 -7.91 -7.43 -14.61
C ALA A 82 -8.22 -6.88 -16.01
N GLU A 83 -9.17 -5.95 -16.15
CA GLU A 83 -9.49 -5.32 -17.44
C GLU A 83 -8.29 -4.51 -17.97
N ALA A 84 -7.47 -3.93 -17.10
CA ALA A 84 -6.25 -3.22 -17.49
C ALA A 84 -5.19 -4.12 -18.14
N ALA A 85 -5.26 -5.43 -17.95
CA ALA A 85 -4.35 -6.39 -18.60
C ALA A 85 -4.62 -6.55 -20.10
N SER A 86 -5.90 -6.49 -20.50
CA SER A 86 -6.34 -6.73 -21.88
C SER A 86 -6.45 -5.46 -22.69
N ASP A 87 -6.88 -4.37 -22.08
CA ASP A 87 -7.03 -3.07 -22.70
C ASP A 87 -6.60 -1.92 -21.75
N PRO A 88 -5.29 -1.75 -21.56
CA PRO A 88 -4.79 -0.70 -20.66
C PRO A 88 -5.28 0.69 -21.00
N ALA A 89 -5.26 1.06 -22.28
CA ALA A 89 -5.64 2.39 -22.73
C ALA A 89 -7.15 2.64 -22.62
N GLY A 90 -7.96 1.63 -22.90
CA GLY A 90 -9.42 1.73 -22.73
C GLY A 90 -9.82 1.81 -21.27
N TYR A 91 -9.10 1.12 -20.37
CA TYR A 91 -9.46 1.06 -18.96
C TYR A 91 -8.83 2.19 -18.12
N TRP A 92 -7.51 2.41 -18.21
CA TRP A 92 -6.82 3.47 -17.47
C TRP A 92 -6.84 4.83 -18.18
N GLY A 93 -7.02 4.83 -19.51
CA GLY A 93 -6.95 6.01 -20.37
C GLY A 93 -5.57 6.20 -20.98
N GLU A 94 -5.56 6.72 -22.21
CA GLU A 94 -4.32 6.90 -22.99
C GLU A 94 -3.26 7.76 -22.31
N GLU A 95 -3.67 8.78 -21.55
CA GLU A 95 -2.74 9.69 -20.86
C GLU A 95 -2.00 8.99 -19.73
N ILE A 96 -2.70 8.16 -18.96
CA ILE A 96 -2.11 7.37 -17.87
C ILE A 96 -1.16 6.33 -18.44
N VAL A 97 -1.57 5.61 -19.48
CA VAL A 97 -0.77 4.52 -20.08
C VAL A 97 0.52 5.03 -20.72
N LYS A 98 0.59 6.30 -21.15
CA LYS A 98 1.85 6.91 -21.61
C LYS A 98 2.90 7.03 -20.49
N ALA A 99 2.48 7.25 -19.25
CA ALA A 99 3.36 7.38 -18.10
C ALA A 99 3.52 6.05 -17.32
N TYR A 100 2.47 5.24 -17.29
CA TYR A 100 2.38 4.01 -16.50
C TYR A 100 1.73 2.91 -17.32
N LEU A 101 2.52 2.04 -17.96
CA LEU A 101 2.01 0.93 -18.77
C LEU A 101 1.95 -0.36 -17.94
N PRO A 102 0.76 -0.89 -17.62
CA PRO A 102 0.65 -2.14 -16.90
C PRO A 102 1.04 -3.34 -17.77
N VAL A 103 1.69 -4.31 -17.15
CA VAL A 103 1.98 -5.62 -17.72
C VAL A 103 1.54 -6.66 -16.69
N ILE A 104 0.34 -7.18 -16.87
CA ILE A 104 -0.28 -8.14 -15.96
C ILE A 104 -0.37 -9.48 -16.68
N GLY A 105 0.30 -10.49 -16.12
CA GLY A 105 0.27 -11.86 -16.66
C GLY A 105 -0.86 -12.68 -16.05
N PRO A 106 -1.17 -13.83 -16.66
CA PRO A 106 -2.13 -14.77 -16.10
C PRO A 106 -1.72 -15.21 -14.69
N GLY A 107 -2.67 -15.26 -13.77
CA GLY A 107 -2.43 -15.68 -12.39
C GLY A 107 -1.97 -14.59 -11.43
N GLN A 108 -1.89 -13.36 -11.91
CA GLN A 108 -1.53 -12.18 -11.09
C GLN A 108 -2.75 -11.42 -10.54
N GLU A 109 -3.96 -11.85 -10.89
CA GLU A 109 -5.21 -11.29 -10.40
C GLU A 109 -5.39 -11.58 -8.89
N PHE A 110 -6.01 -10.65 -8.18
CA PHE A 110 -6.24 -10.75 -6.73
C PHE A 110 -6.86 -12.09 -6.29
N GLN A 111 -7.86 -12.56 -7.01
CA GLN A 111 -8.54 -13.83 -6.68
C GLN A 111 -7.63 -15.07 -6.73
N GLN A 112 -6.55 -15.02 -7.51
CA GLN A 112 -5.59 -16.14 -7.56
C GLN A 112 -4.78 -16.26 -6.26
N ALA A 113 -4.53 -15.16 -5.57
CA ALA A 113 -3.83 -15.17 -4.29
C ALA A 113 -4.54 -16.06 -3.26
N ILE A 114 -5.86 -15.95 -3.19
CA ILE A 114 -6.70 -16.76 -2.28
C ILE A 114 -6.57 -18.24 -2.60
N LYS A 115 -6.57 -18.59 -3.89
CA LYS A 115 -6.44 -19.99 -4.35
C LYS A 115 -5.04 -20.55 -4.08
N ILE A 116 -4.00 -19.77 -4.35
CA ILE A 116 -2.59 -20.18 -4.17
C ILE A 116 -2.31 -20.50 -2.69
N LEU A 117 -2.85 -19.71 -1.77
CA LEU A 117 -2.67 -19.95 -0.33
C LEU A 117 -3.65 -20.97 0.25
N GLY A 118 -4.64 -21.43 -0.52
CA GLY A 118 -5.68 -22.33 -0.04
C GLY A 118 -6.54 -21.73 1.08
N LEU A 119 -6.66 -20.40 1.11
CA LEU A 119 -7.39 -19.69 2.15
C LEU A 119 -8.90 -19.90 2.00
N LYS A 120 -9.57 -20.06 3.13
CA LYS A 120 -11.03 -20.16 3.17
C LYS A 120 -11.63 -18.78 3.09
N PRO A 121 -12.57 -18.49 2.16
CA PRO A 121 -13.24 -17.19 2.09
C PRO A 121 -13.91 -16.79 3.40
N ALA A 122 -14.42 -17.75 4.17
CA ALA A 122 -15.03 -17.50 5.49
C ALA A 122 -14.04 -16.93 6.54
N GLY A 123 -12.73 -17.09 6.33
CA GLY A 123 -11.69 -16.51 7.18
C GLY A 123 -11.32 -15.08 6.82
N LEU A 124 -11.81 -14.54 5.71
CA LEU A 124 -11.53 -13.17 5.28
C LEU A 124 -12.23 -12.17 6.21
N LYS A 125 -11.43 -11.54 7.06
CA LYS A 125 -11.89 -10.58 8.05
C LYS A 125 -12.14 -9.20 7.46
N ALA A 126 -11.28 -8.77 6.53
CA ALA A 126 -11.32 -7.44 5.94
C ALA A 126 -10.43 -7.32 4.70
N ALA A 127 -10.76 -6.35 3.85
CA ALA A 127 -9.80 -5.70 2.96
C ALA A 127 -9.46 -4.31 3.54
N VAL A 128 -8.19 -3.96 3.57
CA VAL A 128 -7.71 -2.64 4.00
C VAL A 128 -6.96 -2.04 2.83
N ILE A 129 -7.42 -0.91 2.34
CA ILE A 129 -6.86 -0.29 1.12
C ILE A 129 -5.97 0.87 1.54
N SER A 130 -4.72 0.85 1.08
CA SER A 130 -3.76 1.89 1.39
C SER A 130 -4.21 3.24 0.83
N HIS A 131 -4.64 3.25 -0.42
CA HIS A 131 -5.19 4.39 -1.13
C HIS A 131 -5.90 3.95 -2.42
N GLY A 132 -6.57 4.88 -3.09
CA GLY A 132 -7.48 4.58 -4.21
C GLY A 132 -6.85 4.56 -5.59
N HIS A 133 -5.53 4.43 -5.76
CA HIS A 133 -4.92 4.38 -7.09
C HIS A 133 -5.06 3.01 -7.75
N LEU A 134 -4.89 3.03 -9.06
CA LEU A 134 -5.14 1.99 -10.06
C LEU A 134 -4.45 0.65 -9.80
N ASP A 135 -3.33 0.66 -9.10
CA ASP A 135 -2.50 -0.52 -8.78
C ASP A 135 -2.60 -0.97 -7.32
N HIS A 136 -3.46 -0.31 -6.53
CA HIS A 136 -3.75 -0.65 -5.13
C HIS A 136 -5.22 -1.02 -4.92
N ALA A 137 -6.15 -0.26 -5.50
CA ALA A 137 -7.58 -0.48 -5.37
C ALA A 137 -8.22 -1.15 -6.60
N GLY A 138 -7.44 -1.56 -7.59
CA GLY A 138 -7.93 -1.99 -8.89
C GLY A 138 -8.90 -3.17 -8.87
N ALA A 139 -8.75 -4.10 -7.92
CA ALA A 139 -9.64 -5.26 -7.82
C ALA A 139 -10.59 -5.21 -6.61
N ILE A 140 -10.90 -4.02 -6.06
CA ILE A 140 -11.84 -3.93 -4.92
C ILE A 140 -13.26 -4.37 -5.27
N GLU A 141 -13.62 -4.40 -6.54
CA GLU A 141 -14.91 -4.91 -7.00
C GLU A 141 -15.14 -6.39 -6.63
N ASP A 142 -14.08 -7.16 -6.38
CA ASP A 142 -14.16 -8.54 -5.89
C ASP A 142 -14.89 -8.68 -4.53
N PHE A 143 -15.03 -7.58 -3.81
CA PHE A 143 -15.78 -7.52 -2.55
C PHE A 143 -17.22 -7.02 -2.71
N ALA A 144 -17.64 -6.62 -3.92
CA ALA A 144 -19.00 -6.13 -4.17
C ALA A 144 -20.04 -7.22 -3.87
N GLY A 145 -21.12 -6.83 -3.19
CA GLY A 145 -22.17 -7.76 -2.76
C GLY A 145 -21.77 -8.73 -1.65
N THR A 146 -20.52 -8.65 -1.12
CA THR A 146 -20.08 -9.43 0.04
C THR A 146 -20.31 -8.66 1.34
N ASN A 147 -20.28 -9.38 2.47
CA ASN A 147 -20.29 -8.77 3.79
C ASN A 147 -18.90 -8.38 4.30
N VAL A 148 -17.83 -8.62 3.51
CA VAL A 148 -16.46 -8.31 3.89
C VAL A 148 -16.29 -6.79 4.01
N PRO A 149 -15.86 -6.26 5.18
CA PRO A 149 -15.63 -4.83 5.32
C PRO A 149 -14.39 -4.39 4.51
N VAL A 150 -14.54 -3.30 3.79
CA VAL A 150 -13.47 -2.64 3.02
C VAL A 150 -13.13 -1.33 3.71
N TYR A 151 -11.95 -1.25 4.31
CA TYR A 151 -11.52 -0.11 5.12
C TYR A 151 -10.69 0.88 4.31
N PHE A 152 -11.08 2.15 4.41
CA PHE A 152 -10.34 3.31 3.92
C PHE A 152 -10.16 4.35 5.02
N GLN A 153 -9.08 5.10 5.00
CA GLN A 153 -9.05 6.35 5.74
C GLN A 153 -10.11 7.30 5.19
N LYS A 154 -10.77 8.03 6.07
CA LYS A 154 -11.88 8.96 5.73
C LYS A 154 -11.51 9.96 4.64
N ALA A 155 -10.29 10.52 4.69
CA ALA A 155 -9.82 11.46 3.69
C ALA A 155 -9.68 10.80 2.30
N GLU A 156 -9.24 9.53 2.24
CA GLU A 156 -9.13 8.78 0.99
C GLU A 156 -10.50 8.52 0.37
N LEU A 157 -11.43 8.04 1.18
CA LEU A 157 -12.78 7.78 0.71
C LEU A 157 -13.48 9.06 0.21
N ALA A 158 -13.13 10.22 0.79
CA ALA A 158 -13.64 11.50 0.29
C ALA A 158 -13.13 11.83 -1.12
N GLU A 159 -11.84 11.54 -1.42
CA GLU A 159 -11.29 11.69 -2.77
C GLU A 159 -11.94 10.69 -3.76
N ILE A 160 -12.03 9.42 -3.40
CA ILE A 160 -12.68 8.39 -4.22
C ILE A 160 -14.12 8.81 -4.58
N ARG A 161 -14.89 9.31 -3.61
CA ARG A 161 -16.27 9.78 -3.85
C ARG A 161 -16.32 10.96 -4.83
N LYS A 162 -15.34 11.87 -4.79
CA LYS A 162 -15.25 12.97 -5.78
C LYS A 162 -15.01 12.42 -7.18
N ILE A 163 -14.09 11.47 -7.33
CA ILE A 163 -13.78 10.82 -8.62
C ILE A 163 -15.02 10.08 -9.16
N VAL A 164 -15.72 9.31 -8.32
CA VAL A 164 -16.97 8.61 -8.71
C VAL A 164 -18.04 9.59 -9.18
N VAL A 165 -18.17 10.76 -8.56
CA VAL A 165 -19.16 11.78 -8.94
C VAL A 165 -18.73 12.53 -10.21
N SER A 166 -17.46 12.94 -10.29
CA SER A 166 -16.96 13.75 -11.41
C SER A 166 -16.66 12.94 -12.67
N GLN A 167 -16.45 11.62 -12.54
CA GLN A 167 -15.96 10.74 -13.62
C GLN A 167 -14.66 11.28 -14.24
N GLN A 168 -13.82 11.90 -13.41
CA GLN A 168 -12.56 12.50 -13.86
C GLN A 168 -11.60 11.41 -14.34
N THR A 169 -11.05 11.61 -15.54
CA THR A 169 -10.00 10.78 -16.14
C THR A 169 -8.65 11.49 -16.11
N GLY A 170 -7.57 10.81 -16.54
CA GLY A 170 -6.23 11.38 -16.56
C GLY A 170 -5.59 11.52 -15.17
N THR A 171 -6.10 10.78 -14.18
CA THR A 171 -5.55 10.66 -12.83
C THR A 171 -5.28 9.20 -12.51
N ALA A 172 -4.49 8.94 -11.46
CA ALA A 172 -4.25 7.58 -10.99
C ALA A 172 -5.46 6.94 -10.29
N TYR A 173 -6.51 7.70 -10.00
CA TYR A 173 -7.80 7.16 -9.60
C TYR A 173 -8.62 6.82 -10.84
N ILE A 174 -8.92 5.56 -11.04
CA ILE A 174 -9.72 5.08 -12.19
C ILE A 174 -11.20 4.97 -11.77
N PRO A 175 -12.13 5.75 -12.37
CA PRO A 175 -13.54 5.67 -12.01
C PRO A 175 -14.13 4.26 -12.12
N GLY A 176 -13.64 3.46 -13.08
CA GLY A 176 -14.04 2.07 -13.29
C GLY A 176 -13.79 1.16 -12.10
N ASP A 177 -12.70 1.38 -11.34
CA ASP A 177 -12.37 0.58 -10.14
C ASP A 177 -13.44 0.74 -9.05
N PHE A 178 -14.15 1.88 -9.04
CA PHE A 178 -15.14 2.23 -8.04
C PHE A 178 -16.59 2.15 -8.53
N LYS A 179 -16.83 1.54 -9.70
CA LYS A 179 -18.18 1.40 -10.28
C LYS A 179 -19.17 0.71 -9.33
N HIS A 180 -18.68 -0.20 -8.49
CA HIS A 180 -19.43 -0.96 -7.49
C HIS A 180 -19.30 -0.42 -6.05
N LEU A 181 -18.80 0.80 -5.85
CA LEU A 181 -18.55 1.37 -4.51
C LEU A 181 -19.77 1.29 -3.56
N LYS A 182 -21.00 1.42 -4.10
CA LYS A 182 -22.24 1.33 -3.31
C LYS A 182 -22.59 -0.08 -2.85
N GLU A 183 -22.03 -1.09 -3.49
CA GLU A 183 -22.24 -2.51 -3.20
C GLU A 183 -21.18 -3.06 -2.23
N LEU A 184 -20.13 -2.28 -1.97
CA LEU A 184 -19.11 -2.62 -1.00
C LEU A 184 -19.57 -2.32 0.44
N ASN A 185 -19.18 -3.18 1.38
CA ASN A 185 -19.33 -2.91 2.80
C ASN A 185 -18.23 -1.94 3.28
N VAL A 186 -18.27 -0.70 2.79
CA VAL A 186 -17.24 0.31 3.08
C VAL A 186 -17.26 0.72 4.54
N ARG A 187 -16.09 0.82 5.15
CA ARG A 187 -15.85 1.28 6.51
C ARG A 187 -14.83 2.42 6.51
N GLU A 188 -15.22 3.55 7.07
CA GLU A 188 -14.31 4.67 7.28
C GLU A 188 -13.52 4.48 8.57
N ILE A 189 -12.22 4.71 8.51
CA ILE A 189 -11.36 4.81 9.69
C ILE A 189 -10.71 6.18 9.72
N GLU A 190 -10.34 6.64 10.91
CA GLU A 190 -9.63 7.89 11.12
C GLU A 190 -8.49 7.66 12.11
N GLY A 191 -7.25 7.79 11.64
CA GLY A 191 -6.06 7.52 12.46
C GLY A 191 -5.63 6.06 12.47
N LEU A 192 -5.12 5.59 13.61
CA LEU A 192 -4.62 4.22 13.78
C LEU A 192 -5.77 3.21 13.83
N PHE A 193 -5.60 2.09 13.13
CA PHE A 193 -6.55 0.99 13.15
C PHE A 193 -5.83 -0.33 13.45
N ASP A 194 -6.01 -0.83 14.67
CA ASP A 194 -5.53 -2.16 15.10
C ASP A 194 -6.51 -3.23 14.59
N ILE A 195 -6.12 -3.92 13.50
CA ILE A 195 -7.03 -4.75 12.71
C ILE A 195 -7.51 -5.99 13.48
N PHE A 196 -6.62 -6.59 14.28
CA PHE A 196 -6.92 -7.78 15.06
C PHE A 196 -7.11 -7.51 16.57
N GLY A 197 -6.86 -6.26 17.02
CA GLY A 197 -7.02 -5.84 18.41
C GLY A 197 -5.87 -6.25 19.34
N ASP A 198 -4.79 -6.85 18.80
CA ASP A 198 -3.63 -7.32 19.56
C ASP A 198 -2.33 -6.58 19.23
N LYS A 199 -2.42 -5.52 18.43
CA LYS A 199 -1.32 -4.69 17.94
C LYS A 199 -0.31 -5.45 17.07
N SER A 200 -0.74 -6.55 16.47
CA SER A 200 0.10 -7.30 15.54
C SER A 200 0.11 -6.70 14.14
N VAL A 201 -1.02 -6.15 13.73
CA VAL A 201 -1.21 -5.55 12.40
C VAL A 201 -1.98 -4.25 12.57
N ILE A 202 -1.34 -3.12 12.26
CA ILE A 202 -1.90 -1.79 12.47
C ILE A 202 -1.80 -1.00 11.17
N ALA A 203 -2.93 -0.59 10.62
CA ALA A 203 -2.97 0.43 9.58
C ALA A 203 -2.86 1.82 10.21
N PHE A 204 -2.11 2.72 9.59
CA PHE A 204 -1.90 4.07 10.12
C PHE A 204 -1.72 5.10 9.00
N PRO A 205 -2.20 6.35 9.19
CA PRO A 205 -2.13 7.38 8.16
C PRO A 205 -0.70 7.77 7.82
N THR A 206 -0.42 7.84 6.53
CA THR A 206 0.81 8.38 5.95
C THR A 206 0.46 9.27 4.74
N PRO A 207 -0.32 10.36 4.97
CA PRO A 207 -0.79 11.22 3.89
C PRO A 207 0.38 11.89 3.17
N GLY A 208 0.16 12.26 1.91
CA GLY A 208 1.16 12.97 1.09
C GLY A 208 1.15 12.50 -0.36
N HIS A 209 1.26 11.21 -0.60
CA HIS A 209 1.04 10.63 -1.93
C HIS A 209 -0.43 10.84 -2.35
N THR A 210 -1.35 10.44 -1.50
CA THR A 210 -2.75 10.87 -1.52
C THR A 210 -3.15 11.49 -0.18
N PRO A 211 -4.28 12.23 -0.10
CA PRO A 211 -4.72 12.87 1.15
C PRO A 211 -5.03 11.88 2.27
N GLY A 212 -5.50 10.70 1.94
CA GLY A 212 -5.90 9.68 2.91
C GLY A 212 -5.06 8.41 2.86
N HIS A 213 -3.86 8.48 2.30
CA HIS A 213 -2.94 7.34 2.24
C HIS A 213 -2.63 6.77 3.63
N GLN A 214 -2.54 5.44 3.72
CA GLN A 214 -2.13 4.72 4.92
C GLN A 214 -1.11 3.63 4.62
N SER A 215 -0.21 3.42 5.58
CA SER A 215 0.78 2.34 5.60
C SER A 215 0.38 1.27 6.61
N LEU A 216 1.06 0.12 6.59
CA LEU A 216 0.79 -1.00 7.45
C LEU A 216 2.00 -1.35 8.32
N TYR A 217 1.84 -1.33 9.64
CA TYR A 217 2.79 -1.93 10.56
C TYR A 217 2.42 -3.39 10.81
N VAL A 218 3.40 -4.28 10.69
CA VAL A 218 3.22 -5.72 10.94
C VAL A 218 4.31 -6.24 11.86
N ARG A 219 3.89 -7.09 12.78
CA ARG A 219 4.78 -7.84 13.65
C ARG A 219 4.53 -9.34 13.44
N PRO A 220 5.20 -9.99 12.49
CA PRO A 220 4.99 -11.41 12.19
C PRO A 220 5.48 -12.31 13.32
N THR A 221 4.98 -13.53 13.40
CA THR A 221 5.46 -14.54 14.34
C THR A 221 6.87 -15.02 13.95
N GLY A 222 7.80 -14.96 14.91
CA GLY A 222 9.18 -15.40 14.70
C GLY A 222 10.05 -14.48 13.84
N GLY A 223 9.51 -13.34 13.39
CA GLY A 223 10.21 -12.35 12.56
C GLY A 223 10.36 -10.98 13.23
N ASN A 224 11.11 -10.10 12.59
CA ASN A 224 11.21 -8.69 12.99
C ASN A 224 9.95 -7.94 12.58
N ALA A 225 9.61 -6.91 13.35
CA ALA A 225 8.56 -5.99 12.95
C ALA A 225 8.98 -5.16 11.73
N PHE A 226 8.03 -4.89 10.85
CA PHE A 226 8.28 -4.06 9.68
C PHE A 226 7.12 -3.10 9.40
N ILE A 227 7.40 -2.10 8.60
CA ILE A 227 6.40 -1.22 8.02
C ILE A 227 6.37 -1.45 6.52
N TYR A 228 5.24 -1.93 5.99
CA TYR A 228 4.94 -1.86 4.57
C TYR A 228 4.39 -0.47 4.28
N THR A 229 5.16 0.29 3.52
CA THR A 229 4.90 1.71 3.33
C THR A 229 3.78 2.01 2.36
N ALA A 230 3.38 1.03 1.52
CA ALA A 230 2.66 1.30 0.30
C ALA A 230 3.31 2.52 -0.40
N ASP A 231 2.54 3.43 -0.95
CA ASP A 231 3.07 4.56 -1.73
C ASP A 231 3.48 5.79 -0.90
N ALA A 232 3.56 5.66 0.41
CA ALA A 232 4.28 6.66 1.21
C ALA A 232 5.81 6.61 0.95
N LEU A 233 6.31 5.49 0.39
CA LEU A 233 7.70 5.30 -0.03
C LEU A 233 7.77 4.28 -1.17
N TYR A 234 8.08 4.71 -2.39
CA TYR A 234 8.20 3.82 -3.54
C TYR A 234 9.44 2.93 -3.49
N THR A 235 10.60 3.51 -3.17
CA THR A 235 11.89 2.81 -3.16
C THR A 235 12.71 3.18 -1.92
N LEU A 236 13.62 2.29 -1.53
CA LEU A 236 14.59 2.63 -0.47
C LEU A 236 15.52 3.78 -0.88
N GLU A 237 15.69 4.04 -2.17
CA GLU A 237 16.45 5.19 -2.67
C GLU A 237 15.78 6.51 -2.28
N ASN A 238 14.43 6.63 -2.36
CA ASN A 238 13.70 7.79 -1.87
C ASN A 238 14.08 8.08 -0.41
N MET A 239 14.05 7.05 0.43
CA MET A 239 14.41 7.19 1.85
C MET A 239 15.87 7.56 2.03
N LYS A 240 16.79 6.77 1.49
CA LYS A 240 18.24 6.93 1.69
C LYS A 240 18.75 8.29 1.23
N LYS A 241 18.28 8.76 0.07
CA LYS A 241 18.73 10.01 -0.55
C LYS A 241 17.84 11.22 -0.24
N SER A 242 16.73 11.04 0.49
CA SER A 242 15.71 12.09 0.72
C SER A 242 15.14 12.66 -0.57
N ILE A 243 14.87 11.80 -1.55
CA ILE A 243 14.25 12.17 -2.81
C ILE A 243 12.74 12.00 -2.66
N PRO A 244 11.92 13.03 -2.92
CA PRO A 244 10.47 12.89 -2.87
C PRO A 244 9.95 11.92 -3.95
N LEU A 245 8.69 11.52 -3.82
CA LEU A 245 7.96 10.76 -4.83
C LEU A 245 7.71 11.63 -6.07
N GLY A 246 7.71 11.03 -7.26
CA GLY A 246 7.36 11.73 -8.49
C GLY A 246 5.89 12.12 -8.58
N LEU A 247 5.00 11.31 -7.99
CA LEU A 247 3.57 11.61 -7.86
C LEU A 247 3.23 11.82 -6.38
N ALA A 248 2.72 13.00 -6.04
CA ALA A 248 2.31 13.33 -4.68
C ALA A 248 1.32 14.49 -4.66
N ALA A 249 0.29 14.39 -3.81
CA ALA A 249 -0.66 15.46 -3.54
C ALA A 249 -0.08 16.53 -2.60
N ASP A 250 0.82 16.15 -1.69
CA ASP A 250 1.45 17.03 -0.70
C ASP A 250 2.92 16.63 -0.49
N LEU A 251 3.85 17.31 -1.20
CA LEU A 251 5.29 17.04 -1.10
C LEU A 251 5.87 17.27 0.31
N PRO A 252 5.51 18.32 1.05
CA PRO A 252 5.89 18.47 2.45
C PRO A 252 5.51 17.27 3.31
N ALA A 253 4.30 16.75 3.18
CA ALA A 253 3.86 15.56 3.94
C ALA A 253 4.63 14.30 3.52
N VAL A 254 4.89 14.10 2.24
CA VAL A 254 5.77 13.02 1.74
C VAL A 254 7.14 13.10 2.41
N MET A 255 7.77 14.26 2.46
CA MET A 255 9.09 14.42 3.07
C MET A 255 9.07 14.18 4.58
N GLN A 256 7.97 14.49 5.28
CA GLN A 256 7.80 14.15 6.68
C GLN A 256 7.76 12.63 6.88
N ASN A 257 7.00 11.91 6.04
CA ASN A 257 6.93 10.45 6.08
C ASN A 257 8.31 9.82 5.80
N ILE A 258 9.02 10.28 4.77
CA ILE A 258 10.37 9.79 4.46
C ILE A 258 11.32 9.98 5.66
N ASN A 259 11.29 11.14 6.29
CA ASN A 259 12.12 11.40 7.47
C ASN A 259 11.70 10.54 8.67
N TRP A 260 10.41 10.29 8.85
CA TRP A 260 9.92 9.41 9.89
C TRP A 260 10.34 7.96 9.65
N PHE A 261 10.23 7.44 8.42
CA PHE A 261 10.70 6.10 8.08
C PHE A 261 12.21 5.92 8.35
N LYS A 262 13.04 6.95 8.07
CA LYS A 262 14.46 6.91 8.46
C LYS A 262 14.67 6.76 9.97
N LEU A 263 13.83 7.41 10.77
CA LEU A 263 13.92 7.29 12.23
C LEU A 263 13.49 5.90 12.71
N GLU A 264 12.44 5.33 12.12
CA GLU A 264 11.98 3.97 12.44
C GLU A 264 13.03 2.91 12.04
N ASP A 265 13.63 3.05 10.85
CA ASP A 265 14.74 2.18 10.39
C ASP A 265 15.92 2.20 11.39
N LEU A 266 16.28 3.38 11.88
CA LEU A 266 17.32 3.52 12.90
C LEU A 266 16.96 2.87 14.26
N THR A 267 15.68 2.59 14.52
CA THR A 267 15.23 1.86 15.72
C THR A 267 15.19 0.35 15.53
N GLY A 268 15.44 -0.13 14.31
CA GLY A 268 15.45 -1.54 13.93
C GLY A 268 14.09 -2.05 13.44
N VAL A 269 13.17 -1.16 13.08
CA VAL A 269 11.96 -1.52 12.32
C VAL A 269 12.35 -1.59 10.84
N ILE A 270 12.06 -2.70 10.19
CA ILE A 270 12.39 -2.87 8.76
C ILE A 270 11.41 -2.05 7.93
N ILE A 271 11.90 -1.30 6.96
CA ILE A 271 11.08 -0.54 6.02
C ILE A 271 10.96 -1.31 4.72
N VAL A 272 9.73 -1.66 4.35
CA VAL A 272 9.36 -2.41 3.15
C VAL A 272 8.70 -1.45 2.16
N PRO A 273 9.39 -1.06 1.06
CA PRO A 273 8.87 -0.14 0.05
C PRO A 273 7.87 -0.84 -0.87
N SER A 274 6.97 -0.06 -1.52
CA SER A 274 6.00 -0.64 -2.44
C SER A 274 6.64 -1.05 -3.78
N HIS A 275 7.27 -0.13 -4.47
CA HIS A 275 7.63 -0.26 -5.88
C HIS A 275 9.14 -0.33 -6.14
N ASP A 276 9.91 -0.85 -5.18
CA ASP A 276 11.36 -0.99 -5.30
C ASP A 276 11.74 -2.30 -6.01
N PRO A 277 12.16 -2.26 -7.29
CA PRO A 277 12.51 -3.48 -8.00
C PRO A 277 13.72 -4.18 -7.40
N GLU A 278 14.69 -3.45 -6.82
CA GLU A 278 15.85 -4.05 -6.19
C GLU A 278 15.52 -4.73 -4.86
N TYR A 279 14.55 -4.17 -4.12
CA TYR A 279 14.05 -4.77 -2.89
C TYR A 279 13.33 -6.09 -3.22
N TRP A 280 12.33 -6.02 -4.10
CA TRP A 280 11.49 -7.17 -4.40
C TRP A 280 12.20 -8.29 -5.18
N ALA A 281 13.27 -7.99 -5.91
CA ALA A 281 14.12 -9.00 -6.54
C ALA A 281 14.85 -9.89 -5.51
N LYS A 282 14.96 -9.48 -4.26
CA LYS A 282 15.64 -10.21 -3.17
C LYS A 282 14.68 -10.91 -2.22
N HIS A 283 13.38 -10.69 -2.37
CA HIS A 283 12.36 -11.23 -1.47
C HIS A 283 11.43 -12.17 -2.23
N ALA A 284 11.01 -13.23 -1.56
CA ALA A 284 10.14 -14.22 -2.15
C ALA A 284 8.69 -13.72 -2.24
N TRP A 285 8.07 -14.02 -3.37
CA TRP A 285 6.63 -13.89 -3.56
C TRP A 285 5.90 -15.12 -3.03
N ALA A 286 4.60 -14.96 -2.73
CA ALA A 286 3.74 -16.08 -2.35
C ALA A 286 3.84 -17.25 -3.37
N PRO A 287 3.71 -18.51 -2.90
CA PRO A 287 3.25 -18.94 -1.59
C PRO A 287 4.31 -18.92 -0.48
N ALA A 288 5.53 -18.46 -0.74
CA ALA A 288 6.49 -18.27 0.34
C ALA A 288 6.10 -17.10 1.25
N LYS A 289 6.39 -17.22 2.56
CA LYS A 289 6.16 -16.13 3.51
C LYS A 289 7.13 -14.99 3.23
N LEU A 290 6.63 -13.77 3.32
CA LEU A 290 7.48 -12.60 3.29
C LEU A 290 8.30 -12.52 4.58
N VAL A 291 9.61 -12.54 4.43
CA VAL A 291 10.58 -12.31 5.50
C VAL A 291 11.41 -11.11 5.07
N PRO A 292 11.05 -9.88 5.54
CA PRO A 292 11.72 -8.63 5.16
C PRO A 292 13.16 -8.51 5.65
#